data_c7fea8c650e235ef8aa168356e11f087
#
_entry.id   c7fea8c650e235ef8aa168356e11f087
#
_cell.length_a   1.000
_cell.length_b   1.000
_cell.length_c   1.000
_cell.angle_alpha   90.00
_cell.angle_beta   90.00
_cell.angle_gamma   90.00
#
_symmetry.space_group_name_H-M   'P 1'
#
loop_
_entity.id
_entity.type
_entity.pdbx_description
1 polymer ?
#
loop_
_entity_poly.entity_id
_entity_poly.type
_entity_poly.pdbx_seq_one_letter_code
_entity_poly.pdbx_strand_id
1 'polypeptide(L)'
;YALDEVVAQGIRLVVFGLMVGKLTKIAQGETITHANRSVVDTDVVADVARRIGASEEDCAAIAAAKTARFGAELMVERGLGDIFHRTLAETAMATLQAPDRYGRAFQIRIMVCDGEGNMLADVWSAPAEDRPRPETAGRTGISHTHSADFDTDEDFPPVPSHPD
;
A
#
# COMPACT_ATOMS: atom_id res chain seq x y z
N TYR A 1 -11.75 -1.12 10.59
CA TYR A 1 -11.25 -1.32 11.96
C TYR A 1 -10.04 -0.40 12.27
N ALA A 2 -8.90 -0.50 11.57
CA ALA A 2 -7.76 0.37 11.88
C ALA A 2 -8.03 1.85 11.52
N LEU A 3 -8.65 2.13 10.38
CA LEU A 3 -8.99 3.49 9.97
C LEU A 3 -10.16 4.08 10.75
N ASP A 4 -11.08 3.25 11.25
CA ASP A 4 -12.15 3.70 12.14
C ASP A 4 -11.56 4.20 13.46
N GLU A 5 -10.54 3.52 13.98
CA GLU A 5 -9.79 3.95 15.15
C GLU A 5 -9.01 5.25 14.92
N VAL A 6 -8.42 5.41 13.71
CA VAL A 6 -7.77 6.66 13.31
C VAL A 6 -8.74 7.85 13.40
N VAL A 7 -9.97 7.67 12.91
CA VAL A 7 -11.02 8.70 13.01
C VAL A 7 -11.41 8.96 14.46
N ALA A 8 -11.61 7.91 15.25
CA ALA A 8 -12.01 8.01 16.66
C ALA A 8 -10.97 8.76 17.52
N GLN A 9 -9.67 8.58 17.19
CA GLN A 9 -8.57 9.25 17.87
C GLN A 9 -8.24 10.66 17.32
N GLY A 10 -8.97 11.13 16.31
CA GLY A 10 -8.76 12.45 15.71
C GLY A 10 -7.42 12.62 15.00
N ILE A 11 -6.86 11.53 14.47
CA ILE A 11 -5.61 11.56 13.69
C ILE A 11 -5.86 12.31 12.38
N ARG A 12 -5.01 13.28 12.07
CA ARG A 12 -5.19 14.17 10.91
C ARG A 12 -4.51 13.71 9.64
N LEU A 13 -3.51 12.86 9.73
CA LEU A 13 -2.76 12.35 8.60
C LEU A 13 -2.52 10.86 8.73
N VAL A 14 -2.84 10.12 7.67
CA VAL A 14 -2.48 8.70 7.53
C VAL A 14 -1.54 8.53 6.34
N VAL A 15 -0.42 7.85 6.57
CA VAL A 15 0.55 7.54 5.53
C VAL A 15 0.52 6.04 5.24
N PHE A 16 0.29 5.71 3.99
CA PHE A 16 0.35 4.34 3.50
C PHE A 16 1.63 4.11 2.71
N GLY A 17 2.46 3.16 3.13
CA GLY A 17 3.57 2.62 2.35
C GLY A 17 3.15 1.28 1.75
N LEU A 18 2.98 1.20 0.44
CA LEU A 18 2.32 0.06 -0.20
C LEU A 18 3.06 -0.40 -1.46
N MET A 19 3.12 -1.71 -1.66
CA MET A 19 3.42 -2.29 -2.97
C MET A 19 2.14 -2.40 -3.81
N VAL A 20 2.30 -2.53 -5.13
CA VAL A 20 1.22 -2.53 -6.12
C VAL A 20 0.07 -3.49 -5.79
N GLY A 21 0.36 -4.69 -5.30
CA GLY A 21 -0.68 -5.67 -4.95
C GLY A 21 -1.59 -5.24 -3.78
N LYS A 22 -1.04 -4.58 -2.76
CA LYS A 22 -1.83 -4.02 -1.66
C LYS A 22 -2.59 -2.78 -2.11
N LEU A 23 -1.96 -1.96 -2.95
CA LEU A 23 -2.56 -0.77 -3.52
C LEU A 23 -3.79 -1.11 -4.36
N THR A 24 -3.69 -2.15 -5.22
CA THR A 24 -4.82 -2.65 -6.02
C THR A 24 -5.98 -3.09 -5.15
N LYS A 25 -5.73 -3.79 -4.04
CA LYS A 25 -6.79 -4.20 -3.11
C LYS A 25 -7.56 -3.01 -2.51
N ILE A 26 -6.88 -1.92 -2.21
CA ILE A 26 -7.55 -0.69 -1.78
C ILE A 26 -8.34 -0.08 -2.94
N ALA A 27 -7.75 -0.02 -4.13
CA ALA A 27 -8.40 0.53 -5.33
C ALA A 27 -9.69 -0.21 -5.71
N GLN A 28 -9.72 -1.54 -5.54
CA GLN A 28 -10.92 -2.37 -5.78
C GLN A 28 -11.97 -2.31 -4.65
N GLY A 29 -11.72 -1.54 -3.61
CA GLY A 29 -12.70 -1.27 -2.56
C GLY A 29 -12.58 -2.18 -1.33
N GLU A 30 -11.54 -2.98 -1.20
CA GLU A 30 -11.36 -3.80 0.00
C GLU A 30 -10.92 -2.96 1.20
N THR A 31 -11.70 -3.05 2.28
CA THR A 31 -11.41 -2.35 3.53
C THR A 31 -10.44 -3.11 4.43
N ILE A 32 -10.25 -4.40 4.20
CA ILE A 32 -9.40 -5.26 5.03
C ILE A 32 -8.45 -6.04 4.12
N THR A 33 -7.19 -5.64 4.12
CA THR A 33 -6.14 -6.26 3.32
C THR A 33 -5.52 -7.49 4.00
N HIS A 34 -6.33 -8.39 4.58
CA HIS A 34 -5.79 -9.66 5.09
C HIS A 34 -5.25 -10.50 3.93
N ALA A 35 -3.98 -10.90 4.03
CA ALA A 35 -3.18 -11.48 2.96
C ALA A 35 -3.76 -12.77 2.34
N ASN A 36 -4.73 -13.42 2.98
CA ASN A 36 -5.13 -14.79 2.62
C ASN A 36 -6.57 -14.93 2.09
N ARG A 37 -7.35 -13.86 1.90
CA ARG A 37 -8.78 -14.00 1.56
C ARG A 37 -9.27 -13.20 0.36
N SER A 38 -8.51 -12.27 -0.18
CA SER A 38 -8.93 -11.51 -1.34
C SER A 38 -8.00 -11.74 -2.53
N VAL A 39 -8.59 -12.09 -3.63
CA VAL A 39 -7.91 -12.18 -4.93
C VAL A 39 -7.71 -10.74 -5.43
N VAL A 40 -6.53 -10.44 -5.96
CA VAL A 40 -6.30 -9.17 -6.64
C VAL A 40 -7.16 -9.16 -7.90
N ASP A 41 -8.00 -8.14 -8.05
CA ASP A 41 -8.78 -7.91 -9.25
C ASP A 41 -7.89 -7.25 -10.30
N THR A 42 -7.45 -8.05 -11.28
CA THR A 42 -6.60 -7.58 -12.36
C THR A 42 -7.34 -6.74 -13.38
N ASP A 43 -8.68 -6.75 -13.40
CA ASP A 43 -9.48 -5.85 -14.23
C ASP A 43 -9.29 -4.39 -13.79
N VAL A 44 -9.19 -4.13 -12.48
CA VAL A 44 -8.85 -2.79 -11.97
C VAL A 44 -7.48 -2.33 -12.47
N VAL A 45 -6.51 -3.22 -12.53
CA VAL A 45 -5.16 -2.93 -13.04
C VAL A 45 -5.20 -2.64 -14.55
N ALA A 46 -5.96 -3.45 -15.31
CA ALA A 46 -6.16 -3.26 -16.75
C ALA A 46 -6.90 -1.94 -17.05
N ASP A 47 -7.89 -1.57 -16.25
CA ASP A 47 -8.60 -0.30 -16.41
C ASP A 47 -7.70 0.91 -16.15
N VAL A 48 -6.81 0.83 -15.15
CA VAL A 48 -5.79 1.86 -14.93
C VAL A 48 -4.85 1.95 -16.13
N ALA A 49 -4.38 0.82 -16.66
CA ALA A 49 -3.53 0.78 -17.84
C ALA A 49 -4.23 1.40 -19.07
N ARG A 50 -5.49 1.09 -19.30
CA ARG A 50 -6.30 1.67 -20.39
C ARG A 50 -6.43 3.18 -20.25
N ARG A 51 -6.70 3.67 -19.05
CA ARG A 51 -6.86 5.12 -18.78
C ARG A 51 -5.59 5.92 -19.04
N ILE A 52 -4.42 5.32 -18.94
CA ILE A 52 -3.13 5.98 -19.23
C ILE A 52 -2.64 5.77 -20.66
N GLY A 53 -3.43 5.10 -21.52
CA GLY A 53 -3.14 4.94 -22.94
C GLY A 53 -2.36 3.69 -23.30
N ALA A 54 -2.37 2.65 -22.46
CA ALA A 54 -1.84 1.34 -22.84
C ALA A 54 -2.65 0.73 -24.01
N SER A 55 -2.01 -0.14 -24.80
CA SER A 55 -2.69 -0.84 -25.89
C SER A 55 -3.76 -1.80 -25.37
N GLU A 56 -4.79 -2.07 -26.17
CA GLU A 56 -5.81 -3.07 -25.79
C GLU A 56 -5.21 -4.47 -25.63
N GLU A 57 -4.14 -4.79 -26.36
CA GLU A 57 -3.39 -6.04 -26.21
C GLU A 57 -2.75 -6.13 -24.81
N ASP A 58 -2.08 -5.07 -24.36
CA ASP A 58 -1.46 -5.00 -23.03
C ASP A 58 -2.55 -5.04 -21.93
N CYS A 59 -3.66 -4.33 -22.12
CA CYS A 59 -4.79 -4.35 -21.18
C CYS A 59 -5.40 -5.76 -21.06
N ALA A 60 -5.58 -6.46 -22.17
CA ALA A 60 -6.07 -7.84 -22.16
C ALA A 60 -5.09 -8.80 -21.48
N ALA A 61 -3.78 -8.63 -21.72
CA ALA A 61 -2.75 -9.42 -21.04
C ALA A 61 -2.76 -9.18 -19.52
N ILE A 62 -2.95 -7.94 -19.07
CA ILE A 62 -3.05 -7.59 -17.65
C ILE A 62 -4.31 -8.22 -17.02
N ALA A 63 -5.47 -8.12 -17.68
CA ALA A 63 -6.72 -8.68 -17.18
C ALA A 63 -6.64 -10.22 -17.04
N ALA A 64 -5.94 -10.88 -17.96
CA ALA A 64 -5.72 -12.33 -17.91
C ALA A 64 -4.64 -12.76 -16.90
N ALA A 65 -3.88 -11.83 -16.34
CA ALA A 65 -2.80 -12.11 -15.40
C ALA A 65 -3.34 -12.58 -14.03
N LYS A 66 -2.45 -13.17 -13.23
CA LYS A 66 -2.80 -13.62 -11.86
C LYS A 66 -2.43 -12.59 -10.78
N THR A 67 -1.67 -11.55 -11.13
CA THR A 67 -1.11 -10.62 -10.16
C THR A 67 -1.07 -9.20 -10.70
N ALA A 68 -1.31 -8.21 -9.83
CA ALA A 68 -1.11 -6.80 -10.17
C ALA A 68 0.34 -6.46 -10.50
N ARG A 69 1.29 -7.23 -9.97
CA ARG A 69 2.73 -7.06 -10.22
C ARG A 69 3.06 -7.22 -11.70
N PHE A 70 2.47 -8.21 -12.37
CA PHE A 70 2.65 -8.40 -13.82
C PHE A 70 2.25 -7.14 -14.60
N GLY A 71 1.08 -6.56 -14.27
CA GLY A 71 0.61 -5.33 -14.93
C GLY A 71 1.56 -4.14 -14.70
N ALA A 72 2.07 -3.99 -13.47
CA ALA A 72 3.03 -2.93 -13.16
C ALA A 72 4.36 -3.11 -13.94
N GLU A 73 4.90 -4.31 -13.99
CA GLU A 73 6.14 -4.63 -14.73
C GLU A 73 5.94 -4.37 -16.23
N LEU A 74 4.82 -4.79 -16.80
CA LEU A 74 4.49 -4.54 -18.22
C LEU A 74 4.39 -3.03 -18.49
N MET A 75 3.78 -2.24 -17.62
CA MET A 75 3.70 -0.79 -17.81
C MET A 75 5.08 -0.12 -17.70
N VAL A 76 5.97 -0.61 -16.85
CA VAL A 76 7.37 -0.14 -16.80
C VAL A 76 8.09 -0.45 -18.13
N GLU A 77 7.95 -1.65 -18.68
CA GLU A 77 8.52 -2.04 -19.98
C GLU A 77 8.00 -1.17 -21.14
N ARG A 78 6.74 -0.70 -21.06
CA ARG A 78 6.14 0.21 -22.04
C ARG A 78 6.50 1.69 -21.81
N GLY A 79 7.30 2.01 -20.80
CA GLY A 79 7.65 3.38 -20.44
C GLY A 79 6.49 4.17 -19.78
N LEU A 80 5.46 3.47 -19.31
CA LEU A 80 4.27 4.03 -18.65
C LEU A 80 4.28 3.83 -17.14
N GLY A 81 5.38 3.32 -16.56
CA GLY A 81 5.44 2.93 -15.14
C GLY A 81 5.11 4.05 -14.18
N ASP A 82 5.68 5.24 -14.36
CA ASP A 82 5.48 6.38 -13.44
C ASP A 82 4.01 6.83 -13.40
N ILE A 83 3.41 7.02 -14.59
CA ILE A 83 2.00 7.42 -14.67
C ILE A 83 1.08 6.30 -14.19
N PHE A 84 1.44 5.03 -14.41
CA PHE A 84 0.68 3.88 -13.95
C PHE A 84 0.61 3.84 -12.41
N HIS A 85 1.75 3.89 -11.72
CA HIS A 85 1.80 3.84 -10.27
C HIS A 85 1.07 5.03 -9.64
N ARG A 86 1.22 6.22 -10.20
CA ARG A 86 0.50 7.41 -9.77
C ARG A 86 -1.01 7.25 -9.94
N THR A 87 -1.49 6.83 -11.12
CA THR A 87 -2.93 6.70 -11.41
C THR A 87 -3.57 5.61 -10.55
N LEU A 88 -2.87 4.51 -10.29
CA LEU A 88 -3.35 3.46 -9.39
C LEU A 88 -3.45 3.98 -7.94
N ALA A 89 -2.47 4.78 -7.49
CA ALA A 89 -2.52 5.39 -6.17
C ALA A 89 -3.66 6.42 -6.05
N GLU A 90 -3.91 7.22 -7.07
CA GLU A 90 -5.04 8.15 -7.14
C GLU A 90 -6.38 7.41 -7.13
N THR A 91 -6.48 6.26 -7.79
CA THR A 91 -7.67 5.40 -7.76
C THR A 91 -7.91 4.85 -6.34
N ALA A 92 -6.88 4.35 -5.69
CA ALA A 92 -6.97 3.90 -4.29
C ALA A 92 -7.33 5.05 -3.34
N MET A 93 -6.75 6.24 -3.55
CA MET A 93 -7.07 7.45 -2.80
C MET A 93 -8.55 7.82 -2.92
N ALA A 94 -9.08 7.84 -4.15
CA ALA A 94 -10.49 8.13 -4.40
C ALA A 94 -11.42 7.13 -3.69
N THR A 95 -11.05 5.86 -3.66
CA THR A 95 -11.80 4.82 -2.94
C THR A 95 -11.82 5.06 -1.43
N LEU A 96 -10.68 5.43 -0.84
CA LEU A 96 -10.61 5.74 0.60
C LEU A 96 -11.39 7.01 0.94
N GLN A 97 -11.41 8.00 0.05
CA GLN A 97 -12.11 9.28 0.25
C GLN A 97 -13.57 9.26 -0.17
N ALA A 98 -14.10 8.13 -0.60
CA ALA A 98 -15.52 8.01 -0.92
C ALA A 98 -16.39 8.43 0.29
N PRO A 99 -17.52 9.15 0.06
CA PRO A 99 -18.35 9.69 1.15
C PRO A 99 -18.94 8.64 2.09
N ASP A 100 -19.18 7.45 1.57
CA ASP A 100 -19.66 6.28 2.31
C ASP A 100 -18.56 5.55 3.10
N ARG A 101 -17.32 6.04 3.02
CA ARG A 101 -16.18 5.50 3.75
C ARG A 101 -15.61 6.52 4.73
N TYR A 102 -14.47 7.12 4.39
CA TYR A 102 -13.78 8.05 5.30
C TYR A 102 -13.93 9.50 4.87
N GLY A 103 -14.38 9.76 3.62
CA GLY A 103 -14.56 11.11 3.11
C GLY A 103 -13.27 11.94 3.27
N ARG A 104 -13.38 13.04 4.01
CA ARG A 104 -12.26 13.94 4.35
C ARG A 104 -11.95 13.95 5.85
N ALA A 105 -12.22 12.85 6.55
CA ALA A 105 -11.98 12.75 8.00
C ALA A 105 -10.50 12.95 8.38
N PHE A 106 -9.58 12.60 7.49
CA PHE A 106 -8.14 12.80 7.63
C PHE A 106 -7.48 13.01 6.27
N GLN A 107 -6.28 13.57 6.28
CA GLN A 107 -5.44 13.62 5.08
C GLN A 107 -4.79 12.26 4.84
N ILE A 108 -4.57 11.93 3.57
CA ILE A 108 -3.97 10.68 3.16
C ILE A 108 -2.73 10.97 2.32
N ARG A 109 -1.66 10.25 2.60
CA ARG A 109 -0.49 10.14 1.73
C ARG A 109 -0.31 8.68 1.34
N ILE A 110 -0.19 8.40 0.05
CA ILE A 110 0.12 7.06 -0.47
C ILE A 110 1.48 7.08 -1.13
N MET A 111 2.41 6.31 -0.58
CA MET A 111 3.74 6.07 -1.11
C MET A 111 3.75 4.67 -1.72
N VAL A 112 3.93 4.59 -3.05
CA VAL A 112 4.05 3.31 -3.76
C VAL A 112 5.51 2.93 -3.81
N CYS A 113 5.84 1.74 -3.34
CA CYS A 113 7.21 1.24 -3.31
C CYS A 113 7.31 -0.09 -4.05
N ASP A 114 8.50 -0.38 -4.59
CA ASP A 114 8.85 -1.71 -5.08
C ASP A 114 9.30 -2.66 -3.96
N GLY A 115 9.73 -3.87 -4.30
CA GLY A 115 10.22 -4.86 -3.36
C GLY A 115 11.60 -4.53 -2.75
N GLU A 116 12.31 -3.58 -3.32
CA GLU A 116 13.62 -3.10 -2.88
C GLU A 116 13.52 -1.84 -2.01
N GLY A 117 12.31 -1.27 -1.90
CA GLY A 117 12.04 -0.07 -1.12
C GLY A 117 12.21 1.23 -1.91
N ASN A 118 12.42 1.19 -3.24
CA ASN A 118 12.45 2.39 -4.05
C ASN A 118 11.04 2.97 -4.17
N MET A 119 10.93 4.29 -4.09
CA MET A 119 9.65 4.99 -4.23
C MET A 119 9.29 5.16 -5.71
N LEU A 120 8.16 4.59 -6.12
CA LEU A 120 7.63 4.62 -7.49
C LEU A 120 6.61 5.75 -7.70
N ALA A 121 5.86 6.11 -6.66
CA ALA A 121 4.94 7.24 -6.66
C ALA A 121 4.70 7.76 -5.25
N ASP A 122 4.35 9.04 -5.16
CA ASP A 122 3.97 9.73 -3.90
C ASP A 122 2.75 10.61 -4.18
N VAL A 123 1.60 10.24 -3.62
CA VAL A 123 0.31 10.90 -3.87
C VAL A 123 -0.28 11.39 -2.55
N TRP A 124 -0.79 12.61 -2.57
CA TRP A 124 -1.40 13.27 -1.42
C TRP A 124 -2.85 13.66 -1.70
N SER A 125 -3.70 13.51 -0.70
CA SER A 125 -5.10 13.94 -0.76
C SER A 125 -5.28 15.44 -0.60
N ALA A 126 -4.26 16.15 -0.11
CA ALA A 126 -4.27 17.59 0.10
C ALA A 126 -3.30 18.30 -0.86
N PRO A 127 -3.61 19.55 -1.28
CA PRO A 127 -2.70 20.38 -2.02
C PRO A 127 -1.41 20.68 -1.20
N ALA A 128 -0.35 21.08 -1.88
CA ALA A 128 0.98 21.21 -1.26
C ALA A 128 1.02 22.18 -0.07
N GLU A 129 0.23 23.25 -0.12
CA GLU A 129 0.11 24.27 0.93
C GLU A 129 -0.53 23.74 2.20
N ASP A 130 -1.39 22.73 2.10
CA ASP A 130 -2.11 22.13 3.22
C ASP A 130 -1.41 20.90 3.80
N ARG A 131 -0.26 20.50 3.23
CA ARG A 131 0.48 19.34 3.72
C ARG A 131 1.16 19.69 5.04
N PRO A 132 1.11 18.76 6.04
CA PRO A 132 1.87 18.97 7.27
C PRO A 132 3.35 19.09 6.92
N ARG A 133 3.99 20.16 7.34
CA ARG A 133 5.43 20.29 7.25
C ARG A 133 6.06 19.18 8.07
N PRO A 134 7.14 18.53 7.59
CA PRO A 134 7.92 17.69 8.47
C PRO A 134 8.38 18.58 9.62
N GLU A 135 7.82 18.38 10.80
CA GLU A 135 8.38 18.98 12.00
C GLU A 135 9.83 18.52 12.01
N THR A 136 10.75 19.48 11.99
CA THR A 136 12.14 19.18 12.32
C THR A 136 12.07 18.48 13.66
N ALA A 137 12.30 17.18 13.67
CA ALA A 137 12.24 16.36 14.85
C ALA A 137 13.20 16.97 15.87
N GLY A 138 12.65 17.84 16.69
CA GLY A 138 13.33 18.32 17.89
C GLY A 138 13.70 17.05 18.65
N ARG A 139 15.00 16.84 18.83
CA ARG A 139 15.58 15.78 19.65
C ARG A 139 14.96 15.84 21.04
N THR A 140 13.76 15.35 21.18
CA THR A 140 13.23 15.00 22.48
C THR A 140 13.78 13.60 22.75
N GLY A 141 14.78 13.56 23.61
CA GLY A 141 15.45 12.33 23.99
C GLY A 141 14.45 11.31 24.48
N ILE A 142 14.27 10.26 23.70
CA ILE A 142 13.72 9.01 24.21
C ILE A 142 14.86 8.39 25.01
N SER A 143 14.82 8.62 26.34
CA SER A 143 15.64 7.84 27.26
C SER A 143 15.17 6.39 27.16
N HIS A 144 15.92 5.57 26.45
CA HIS A 144 15.80 4.14 26.51
C HIS A 144 16.31 3.66 27.87
N THR A 145 15.41 3.58 28.85
CA THR A 145 15.59 2.76 30.04
C THR A 145 14.55 1.65 29.98
N HIS A 146 14.78 0.65 29.18
CA HIS A 146 14.33 -0.71 29.48
C HIS A 146 15.32 -1.67 28.82
N SER A 147 16.36 -1.97 29.57
CA SER A 147 17.12 -3.18 29.40
C SER A 147 16.21 -4.31 29.84
N ALA A 148 15.55 -4.98 28.93
CA ALA A 148 14.96 -6.27 29.19
C ALA A 148 16.01 -7.28 28.80
N ASP A 149 16.67 -7.86 29.83
CA ASP A 149 17.46 -9.07 29.71
C ASP A 149 16.57 -10.14 29.05
N PHE A 150 16.92 -10.51 27.85
CA PHE A 150 16.35 -11.69 27.20
C PHE A 150 17.18 -12.87 27.68
N ASP A 151 16.69 -13.54 28.72
CA ASP A 151 17.17 -14.85 29.15
C ASP A 151 16.98 -15.84 28.01
N THR A 152 18.08 -16.26 27.41
CA THR A 152 18.17 -17.34 26.44
C THR A 152 18.35 -18.66 27.20
N ASP A 153 17.26 -19.18 27.75
CA ASP A 153 17.19 -20.58 28.21
C ASP A 153 15.71 -20.99 28.20
N GLU A 154 15.21 -21.42 27.04
CA GLU A 154 14.07 -22.33 26.98
C GLU A 154 14.32 -23.41 25.93
N ASP A 155 14.46 -24.62 26.48
CA ASP A 155 14.58 -25.92 25.84
C ASP A 155 13.61 -26.13 24.66
N PHE A 156 14.15 -26.30 23.47
CA PHE A 156 13.41 -26.90 22.36
C PHE A 156 13.39 -28.43 22.53
N PRO A 157 12.21 -29.06 22.53
CA PRO A 157 12.11 -30.52 22.55
C PRO A 157 12.67 -31.10 21.24
N PRO A 158 13.31 -32.28 21.28
CA PRO A 158 13.94 -32.90 20.13
C PRO A 158 12.89 -33.37 19.11
N VAL A 159 13.19 -33.10 17.83
CA VAL A 159 12.40 -33.54 16.67
C VAL A 159 12.42 -35.09 16.62
N PRO A 160 11.27 -35.76 16.51
CA PRO A 160 11.25 -37.23 16.37
C PRO A 160 11.81 -37.65 15.01
N SER A 161 12.80 -38.54 15.05
CA SER A 161 13.34 -39.23 13.89
C SER A 161 12.29 -40.18 13.31
N HIS A 162 12.00 -40.07 12.03
CA HIS A 162 11.23 -41.08 11.29
C HIS A 162 12.12 -42.32 11.05
N PRO A 163 11.64 -43.50 11.32
CA PRO A 163 12.29 -44.73 10.86
C PRO A 163 11.94 -45.03 9.40
N ASP A 164 12.85 -45.71 8.72
CA ASP A 164 12.89 -46.19 7.35
C ASP A 164 11.60 -46.83 6.83
#